data_c1b9f51013995dcaa3fc4cb2db043394
#
_entry.id   c1b9f51013995dcaa3fc4cb2db043394
#
_cell.length_a   1.000
_cell.length_b   1.000
_cell.length_c   1.000
_cell.angle_alpha   90.00
_cell.angle_beta   90.00
_cell.angle_gamma   90.00
#
_symmetry.space_group_name_H-M   'P 1'
#
loop_
_entity.id
_entity.type
_entity.pdbx_description
1 polymer ?
#
loop_
_entity_poly.entity_id
_entity_poly.type
_entity_poly.pdbx_seq_one_letter_code
_entity_poly.pdbx_strand_id
1 'polypeptide(L)'
;MFPKALASGADMVCIELEDGIAPKDKSLARERAIALFAEPRAAHGVESIVRINCVREAHGHADISAVLATDTPPPALMLPKVQTPDEISWLDNLLTERGHNTRLHVIIETNAGLEAAHDIALASSRID
;
A
#
# COMPACT_ATOMS: atom_id res chain seq x y z
N MET A 1 -16.43 7.08 -7.58
CA MET A 1 -15.16 7.71 -8.01
C MET A 1 -14.20 6.71 -8.65
N PHE A 2 -13.96 5.55 -8.05
CA PHE A 2 -12.98 4.55 -8.52
C PHE A 2 -13.18 4.08 -9.99
N PRO A 3 -14.41 3.74 -10.48
CA PRO A 3 -14.59 3.37 -11.89
C PRO A 3 -14.21 4.49 -12.88
N LYS A 4 -14.42 5.76 -12.49
CA LYS A 4 -14.01 6.91 -13.31
C LYS A 4 -12.49 7.07 -13.35
N ALA A 5 -11.79 6.77 -12.26
CA ALA A 5 -10.34 6.79 -12.21
C ALA A 5 -9.75 5.71 -13.12
N LEU A 6 -10.29 4.49 -13.10
CA LEU A 6 -9.87 3.41 -14.02
C LEU A 6 -10.10 3.75 -15.49
N ALA A 7 -11.11 4.55 -15.82
CA ALA A 7 -11.42 5.00 -17.18
C ALA A 7 -10.69 6.29 -17.59
N SER A 8 -9.78 6.81 -16.78
CA SER A 8 -9.10 8.10 -17.03
C SER A 8 -8.00 8.04 -18.08
N GLY A 9 -7.55 6.84 -18.46
CA GLY A 9 -6.38 6.63 -19.31
C GLY A 9 -5.05 6.64 -18.54
N ALA A 10 -5.09 6.62 -17.22
CA ALA A 10 -3.88 6.48 -16.40
C ALA A 10 -3.42 5.01 -16.38
N ASP A 11 -2.12 4.79 -16.32
CA ASP A 11 -1.54 3.44 -16.19
C ASP A 11 -1.70 2.91 -14.76
N MET A 12 -1.80 3.81 -13.78
CA MET A 12 -1.92 3.48 -12.36
C MET A 12 -2.98 4.36 -11.67
N VAL A 13 -3.74 3.77 -10.76
CA VAL A 13 -4.71 4.45 -9.90
C VAL A 13 -4.39 4.15 -8.43
N CYS A 14 -4.16 5.19 -7.64
CA CYS A 14 -3.88 5.09 -6.22
C CYS A 14 -5.14 5.33 -5.39
N ILE A 15 -5.47 4.36 -4.53
CA ILE A 15 -6.52 4.50 -3.51
C ILE A 15 -5.86 5.05 -2.24
N GLU A 16 -6.40 6.12 -1.72
CA GLU A 16 -5.81 6.91 -0.66
C GLU A 16 -6.34 6.52 0.72
N LEU A 17 -5.46 6.18 1.67
CA LEU A 17 -5.81 5.97 3.09
C LEU A 17 -5.03 6.89 4.05
N GLU A 18 -4.04 7.62 3.53
CA GLU A 18 -3.12 8.44 4.34
C GLU A 18 -3.65 9.88 4.51
N ASP A 19 -2.89 10.87 4.12
CA ASP A 19 -3.15 12.29 4.42
C ASP A 19 -4.44 12.84 3.80
N GLY A 20 -4.92 12.25 2.72
CA GLY A 20 -6.19 12.62 2.08
C GLY A 20 -7.44 12.19 2.85
N ILE A 21 -7.31 11.39 3.92
CA ILE A 21 -8.44 10.85 4.70
C ILE A 21 -8.37 11.36 6.13
N ALA A 22 -9.45 12.02 6.58
CA ALA A 22 -9.54 12.50 7.96
C ALA A 22 -9.47 11.34 8.97
N PRO A 23 -8.85 11.51 10.16
CA PRO A 23 -8.66 10.44 11.15
C PRO A 23 -9.94 9.68 11.50
N LYS A 24 -11.06 10.38 11.64
CA LYS A 24 -12.38 9.79 11.95
C LYS A 24 -12.93 8.88 10.85
N ASP A 25 -12.48 9.06 9.61
CA ASP A 25 -12.99 8.35 8.44
C ASP A 25 -12.06 7.21 7.99
N LYS A 26 -10.85 7.08 8.58
CA LYS A 26 -9.84 6.10 8.17
C LYS A 26 -10.32 4.65 8.23
N SER A 27 -11.08 4.28 9.26
CA SER A 27 -11.61 2.91 9.40
C SER A 27 -12.56 2.56 8.24
N LEU A 28 -13.49 3.45 7.93
CA LEU A 28 -14.44 3.25 6.83
C LEU A 28 -13.74 3.28 5.46
N ALA A 29 -12.76 4.16 5.29
CA ALA A 29 -11.98 4.24 4.05
C ALA A 29 -11.20 2.93 3.81
N ARG A 30 -10.56 2.38 4.85
CA ARG A 30 -9.86 1.08 4.81
C ARG A 30 -10.78 -0.06 4.39
N GLU A 31 -11.91 -0.19 5.07
CA GLU A 31 -12.91 -1.22 4.75
C GLU A 31 -13.32 -1.16 3.27
N ARG A 32 -13.65 0.04 2.78
CA ARG A 32 -14.03 0.26 1.38
C ARG A 32 -12.89 -0.01 0.41
N ALA A 33 -11.66 0.38 0.74
CA ALA A 33 -10.50 0.14 -0.10
C ALA A 33 -10.25 -1.36 -0.28
N ILE A 34 -10.25 -2.14 0.81
CA ILE A 34 -10.05 -3.59 0.75
C ILE A 34 -11.20 -4.27 -0.01
N ALA A 35 -12.45 -3.89 0.23
CA ALA A 35 -13.60 -4.45 -0.47
C ALA A 35 -13.53 -4.25 -2.00
N LEU A 36 -12.85 -3.20 -2.48
CA LEU A 36 -12.66 -2.99 -3.91
C LEU A 36 -11.86 -4.12 -4.57
N PHE A 37 -11.01 -4.84 -3.87
CA PHE A 37 -10.18 -5.92 -4.43
C PHE A 37 -10.86 -7.30 -4.34
N ALA A 38 -11.94 -7.43 -3.57
CA ALA A 38 -12.74 -8.65 -3.49
C ALA A 38 -13.64 -8.87 -4.72
N GLU A 39 -13.96 -7.81 -5.47
CA GLU A 39 -14.82 -7.91 -6.65
C GLU A 39 -14.01 -8.29 -7.90
N PRO A 40 -14.52 -9.23 -8.74
CA PRO A 40 -13.89 -9.55 -10.01
C PRO A 40 -13.84 -8.29 -10.89
N ARG A 41 -12.66 -7.95 -11.38
CA ARG A 41 -12.47 -6.82 -12.28
C ARG A 41 -12.07 -7.30 -13.66
N ALA A 42 -12.66 -6.68 -14.68
CA ALA A 42 -12.11 -6.81 -16.00
C ALA A 42 -10.67 -6.26 -16.00
N ALA A 43 -9.74 -6.98 -16.61
CA ALA A 43 -8.37 -6.54 -16.77
C ALA A 43 -8.35 -5.32 -17.69
N HIS A 44 -8.28 -4.12 -17.13
CA HIS A 44 -8.22 -2.86 -17.90
C HIS A 44 -6.79 -2.41 -18.21
N GLY A 45 -5.78 -3.18 -17.83
CA GLY A 45 -4.37 -2.78 -17.95
C GLY A 45 -3.97 -1.66 -16.98
N VAL A 46 -4.90 -1.20 -16.12
CA VAL A 46 -4.64 -0.15 -15.12
C VAL A 46 -4.28 -0.80 -13.79
N GLU A 47 -3.10 -0.48 -13.27
CA GLU A 47 -2.70 -0.95 -11.96
C GLU A 47 -3.46 -0.19 -10.87
N SER A 48 -3.99 -0.91 -9.89
CA SER A 48 -4.64 -0.32 -8.71
C SER A 48 -3.79 -0.58 -7.48
N ILE A 49 -3.33 0.49 -6.84
CA ILE A 49 -2.51 0.44 -5.63
C ILE A 49 -3.23 1.12 -4.47
N VAL A 50 -2.80 0.83 -3.24
CA VAL A 50 -3.33 1.48 -2.04
C VAL A 50 -2.19 2.21 -1.33
N ARG A 51 -2.32 3.53 -1.15
CA ARG A 51 -1.43 4.27 -0.25
C ARG A 51 -1.94 4.11 1.17
N ILE A 52 -1.23 3.32 1.96
CA ILE A 52 -1.56 3.06 3.37
C ILE A 52 -1.03 4.17 4.27
N ASN A 53 -1.46 4.18 5.52
CA ASN A 53 -0.88 5.07 6.53
C ASN A 53 0.56 4.62 6.87
N CYS A 54 1.34 5.53 7.45
CA CYS A 54 2.72 5.25 7.88
C CYS A 54 2.79 3.97 8.72
N VAL A 55 3.68 3.05 8.36
CA VAL A 55 3.81 1.72 9.00
C VAL A 55 4.18 1.78 10.48
N ARG A 56 4.70 2.90 10.96
CA ARG A 56 5.03 3.12 12.38
C ARG A 56 3.83 3.58 13.22
N GLU A 57 2.69 3.86 12.59
CA GLU A 57 1.52 4.43 13.25
C GLU A 57 0.40 3.40 13.40
N ALA A 58 -0.50 3.63 14.36
CA ALA A 58 -1.62 2.73 14.64
C ALA A 58 -2.54 2.52 13.41
N HIS A 59 -2.74 3.57 12.60
CA HIS A 59 -3.52 3.46 11.38
C HIS A 59 -2.81 2.63 10.31
N GLY A 60 -1.48 2.73 10.19
CA GLY A 60 -0.67 1.89 9.30
C GLY A 60 -0.73 0.42 9.68
N HIS A 61 -0.58 0.11 10.98
CA HIS A 61 -0.74 -1.26 11.48
C HIS A 61 -2.15 -1.81 11.18
N ALA A 62 -3.19 -1.00 11.35
CA ALA A 62 -4.55 -1.40 11.04
C ALA A 62 -4.78 -1.64 9.52
N ASP A 63 -4.15 -0.83 8.66
CA ASP A 63 -4.19 -1.00 7.20
C ASP A 63 -3.52 -2.31 6.79
N ILE A 64 -2.31 -2.57 7.31
CA ILE A 64 -1.56 -3.81 7.07
C ILE A 64 -2.36 -5.03 7.56
N SER A 65 -2.93 -4.95 8.77
CA SER A 65 -3.77 -6.03 9.31
C SER A 65 -4.96 -6.36 8.40
N ALA A 66 -5.60 -5.35 7.82
CA ALA A 66 -6.71 -5.53 6.88
C ALA A 66 -6.24 -6.17 5.56
N VAL A 67 -5.07 -5.78 5.04
CA VAL A 67 -4.45 -6.40 3.86
C VAL A 67 -4.11 -7.86 4.12
N LEU A 68 -3.54 -8.18 5.29
CA LEU A 68 -3.18 -9.56 5.65
C LEU A 68 -4.40 -10.45 5.90
N ALA A 69 -5.55 -9.88 6.26
CA ALA A 69 -6.78 -10.62 6.55
C ALA A 69 -7.60 -10.98 5.31
N THR A 70 -7.35 -10.35 4.15
CA THR A 70 -8.12 -10.63 2.92
C THR A 70 -7.46 -11.72 2.07
N ASP A 71 -8.27 -12.52 1.38
CA ASP A 71 -7.80 -13.49 0.39
C ASP A 71 -7.52 -12.84 -0.99
N THR A 72 -7.92 -11.60 -1.16
CA THR A 72 -7.74 -10.80 -2.38
C THR A 72 -7.00 -9.49 -2.07
N PRO A 73 -5.68 -9.57 -1.75
CA PRO A 73 -4.91 -8.39 -1.39
C PRO A 73 -4.75 -7.43 -2.59
N PRO A 74 -4.52 -6.14 -2.33
CA PRO A 74 -4.10 -5.21 -3.37
C PRO A 74 -2.85 -5.71 -4.10
N PRO A 75 -2.74 -5.51 -5.43
CA PRO A 75 -1.55 -5.91 -6.19
C PRO A 75 -0.29 -5.15 -5.76
N ALA A 76 -0.45 -3.93 -5.26
CA ALA A 76 0.65 -3.15 -4.69
C ALA A 76 0.18 -2.23 -3.55
N LEU A 77 1.09 -1.96 -2.61
CA LEU A 77 0.96 -0.95 -1.55
C LEU A 77 1.95 0.17 -1.78
N MET A 78 1.51 1.41 -1.58
CA MET A 78 2.38 2.57 -1.53
C MET A 78 2.62 2.94 -0.06
N LEU A 79 3.91 2.98 0.32
CA LEU A 79 4.37 3.17 1.69
C LEU A 79 4.89 4.59 1.88
N PRO A 80 4.17 5.47 2.58
CA PRO A 80 4.62 6.82 2.85
C PRO A 80 5.61 6.85 4.01
N LYS A 81 6.45 7.89 4.04
CA LYS A 81 7.28 8.26 5.19
C LYS A 81 8.24 7.16 5.67
N VAL A 82 8.66 6.26 4.78
CA VAL A 82 9.63 5.20 5.12
C VAL A 82 10.94 5.82 5.57
N GLN A 83 11.54 5.25 6.62
CA GLN A 83 12.78 5.76 7.23
C GLN A 83 13.90 4.73 7.26
N THR A 84 13.58 3.44 7.34
CA THR A 84 14.58 2.38 7.52
C THR A 84 14.30 1.18 6.63
N PRO A 85 15.33 0.40 6.26
CA PRO A 85 15.15 -0.88 5.56
C PRO A 85 14.39 -1.91 6.39
N ASP A 86 14.45 -1.84 7.73
CA ASP A 86 13.76 -2.78 8.63
C ASP A 86 12.23 -2.69 8.49
N GLU A 87 11.69 -1.49 8.21
CA GLU A 87 10.25 -1.30 7.96
C GLU A 87 9.81 -2.13 6.74
N ILE A 88 10.62 -2.14 5.69
CA ILE A 88 10.36 -2.90 4.47
C ILE A 88 10.49 -4.40 4.71
N SER A 89 11.58 -4.83 5.34
CA SER A 89 11.84 -6.24 5.63
C SER A 89 10.76 -6.85 6.54
N TRP A 90 10.30 -6.09 7.53
CA TRP A 90 9.21 -6.48 8.40
C TRP A 90 7.90 -6.72 7.60
N LEU A 91 7.52 -5.78 6.73
CA LEU A 91 6.30 -5.90 5.93
C LEU A 91 6.42 -7.04 4.90
N ASP A 92 7.58 -7.19 4.27
CA ASP A 92 7.86 -8.29 3.33
C ASP A 92 7.67 -9.66 3.98
N ASN A 93 8.19 -9.84 5.21
CA ASN A 93 8.01 -11.07 5.97
C ASN A 93 6.54 -11.37 6.23
N LEU A 94 5.76 -10.39 6.67
CA LEU A 94 4.32 -10.55 6.91
C LEU A 94 3.54 -10.95 5.64
N LEU A 95 3.83 -10.28 4.51
CA LEU A 95 3.21 -10.60 3.22
C LEU A 95 3.60 -12.00 2.74
N THR A 96 4.85 -12.38 2.94
CA THR A 96 5.38 -13.70 2.57
C THR A 96 4.74 -14.81 3.41
N GLU A 97 4.61 -14.64 4.72
CA GLU A 97 3.94 -15.59 5.62
C GLU A 97 2.47 -15.82 5.22
N ARG A 98 1.81 -14.81 4.69
CA ARG A 98 0.44 -14.92 4.18
C ARG A 98 0.34 -15.44 2.75
N GLY A 99 1.46 -15.60 2.05
CA GLY A 99 1.49 -16.01 0.65
C GLY A 99 1.02 -14.91 -0.33
N HIS A 100 1.06 -13.65 0.09
CA HIS A 100 0.65 -12.51 -0.74
C HIS A 100 1.78 -12.06 -1.66
N ASN A 101 1.48 -11.84 -2.94
CA ASN A 101 2.42 -11.34 -3.96
C ASN A 101 2.32 -9.81 -4.15
N THR A 102 1.85 -9.10 -3.14
CA THR A 102 1.72 -7.63 -3.16
C THR A 102 3.08 -6.97 -3.35
N ARG A 103 3.19 -6.05 -4.32
CA ARG A 103 4.39 -5.23 -4.56
C ARG A 103 4.42 -4.02 -3.64
N LEU A 104 5.59 -3.40 -3.51
CA LEU A 104 5.79 -2.24 -2.64
C LEU A 104 6.32 -1.05 -3.44
N HIS A 105 5.60 0.06 -3.42
CA HIS A 105 6.07 1.36 -3.89
C HIS A 105 6.45 2.20 -2.67
N VAL A 106 7.69 2.63 -2.58
CA VAL A 106 8.22 3.35 -1.41
C VAL A 106 8.32 4.84 -1.71
N ILE A 107 7.77 5.68 -0.83
CA ILE A 107 7.95 7.13 -0.90
C ILE A 107 9.07 7.54 0.05
N ILE A 108 10.15 8.08 -0.52
CA ILE A 108 11.27 8.68 0.21
C ILE A 108 10.98 10.17 0.37
N GLU A 109 10.41 10.54 1.51
CA GLU A 109 9.96 11.91 1.78
C GLU A 109 10.37 12.42 3.18
N THR A 110 11.27 11.68 3.86
CA THR A 110 11.86 12.08 5.14
C THR A 110 13.38 12.17 5.04
N ASN A 111 14.02 12.96 5.89
CA ASN A 111 15.48 13.04 5.90
C ASN A 111 16.12 11.69 6.20
N ALA A 112 15.60 10.95 7.20
CA ALA A 112 16.10 9.61 7.53
C ALA A 112 15.92 8.63 6.36
N GLY A 113 14.76 8.66 5.67
CA GLY A 113 14.52 7.84 4.49
C GLY A 113 15.47 8.18 3.33
N LEU A 114 15.78 9.47 3.14
CA LEU A 114 16.73 9.89 2.12
C LEU A 114 18.15 9.38 2.43
N GLU A 115 18.59 9.47 3.68
CA GLU A 115 19.89 8.93 4.12
C GLU A 115 19.99 7.41 3.93
N ALA A 116 18.89 6.68 4.16
CA ALA A 116 18.84 5.22 4.04
C ALA A 116 18.30 4.72 2.68
N ALA A 117 18.08 5.58 1.69
CA ALA A 117 17.35 5.26 0.45
C ALA A 117 17.93 4.05 -0.31
N HIS A 118 19.26 3.93 -0.37
CA HIS A 118 19.92 2.80 -1.01
C HIS A 118 19.61 1.48 -0.29
N ASP A 119 19.73 1.45 1.03
CA ASP A 119 19.49 0.25 1.84
C ASP A 119 18.00 -0.12 1.85
N ILE A 120 17.12 0.88 1.87
CA ILE A 120 15.67 0.69 1.72
C ILE A 120 15.36 0.02 0.38
N ALA A 121 15.96 0.49 -0.73
CA ALA A 121 15.72 -0.08 -2.06
C ALA A 121 16.18 -1.54 -2.18
N LEU A 122 17.18 -1.95 -1.40
CA LEU A 122 17.69 -3.34 -1.37
C LEU A 122 16.98 -4.24 -0.37
N ALA A 123 16.10 -3.70 0.48
CA ALA A 123 15.51 -4.45 1.60
C ALA A 123 14.50 -5.53 1.19
N SER A 124 13.94 -5.45 -0.03
CA SER A 124 12.98 -6.44 -0.54
C SER A 124 12.94 -6.44 -2.06
N SER A 125 12.80 -7.63 -2.64
CA SER A 125 12.53 -7.80 -4.08
C SER A 125 11.11 -7.40 -4.49
N ARG A 126 10.24 -7.05 -3.54
CA ARG A 126 8.87 -6.54 -3.80
C ARG A 126 8.87 -5.07 -4.19
N ILE A 127 9.97 -4.34 -3.95
CA ILE A 127 10.09 -2.94 -4.36
C ILE A 127 10.19 -2.86 -5.88
N ASP A 128 9.34 -1.99 -6.46
CA ASP A 128 9.18 -1.82 -7.91
C ASP A 128 9.30 -0.34 -8.26
#